data_41cde9d33e251dfd65f26b812671e512
#
_entry.id   41cde9d33e251dfd65f26b812671e512
#
_cell.length_a   1.000
_cell.length_b   1.000
_cell.length_c   1.000
_cell.angle_alpha   90.00
_cell.angle_beta   90.00
_cell.angle_gamma   90.00
#
_symmetry.space_group_name_H-M   'P 1'
#
loop_
_entity.id
_entity.type
_entity.pdbx_description
1 polymer ?
#
loop_
_entity_poly.entity_id
_entity_poly.type
_entity_poly.pdbx_seq_one_letter_code
_entity_poly.pdbx_strand_id
1 'polypeptide(L)'
;MSKGGYMGTLSETFDEGPPIYFSHNDVVWSAAHDNVRLGMGALRKTIEMLFKDLTKGKELETIAFGKPQIGTFQFATRLLQQWRKDEHHINAPPETVYFVGDTPESDIRGTNLFNEKSKNDWYSILVQTGVYQEGTEPTYKPRVTVDNVLDAVKHGIKREFEKEMKNANGGLIHSIALRQALNGDETIKPIVGTTPPIAGSEAVTPDVLTPGL
;
A
#
# COMPACT_ATOMS: atom_id res chain seq x y z
N MET A 1 31.37 -3.68 10.05
CA MET A 1 31.84 -3.15 8.75
C MET A 1 33.01 -2.23 8.98
N SER A 2 33.83 -1.96 7.99
CA SER A 2 35.03 -1.17 8.20
C SER A 2 34.71 0.31 8.33
N LYS A 3 35.40 1.03 9.22
CA LYS A 3 35.34 2.45 9.39
C LYS A 3 35.86 3.12 8.10
N GLY A 4 35.05 3.98 7.46
CA GLY A 4 35.41 4.68 6.22
C GLY A 4 35.12 3.91 4.92
N GLY A 5 34.36 2.80 4.94
CA GLY A 5 33.92 2.10 3.72
C GLY A 5 35.00 1.30 2.98
N TYR A 6 36.21 1.20 3.49
CA TYR A 6 37.29 0.39 2.93
C TYR A 6 37.72 -0.71 3.90
N MET A 7 38.37 -1.77 3.39
CA MET A 7 38.84 -2.90 4.19
C MET A 7 39.97 -2.45 5.15
N GLY A 8 39.61 -1.66 6.12
CA GLY A 8 40.50 -1.19 7.16
C GLY A 8 40.12 -1.77 8.53
N THR A 9 40.13 -0.94 9.53
CA THR A 9 39.77 -1.34 10.89
C THR A 9 38.29 -1.62 11.01
N LEU A 10 37.93 -2.76 11.54
CA LEU A 10 36.53 -3.09 11.87
C LEU A 10 36.08 -2.19 13.03
N SER A 11 34.84 -1.71 12.97
CA SER A 11 34.21 -1.06 14.11
C SER A 11 34.05 -2.06 15.26
N GLU A 12 34.32 -1.65 16.46
CA GLU A 12 34.15 -2.49 17.66
C GLU A 12 32.66 -2.69 18.00
N THR A 13 31.86 -1.64 17.78
CA THR A 13 30.44 -1.62 18.15
C THR A 13 29.50 -1.93 17.01
N PHE A 14 29.93 -1.74 15.76
CA PHE A 14 29.13 -1.80 14.52
C PHE A 14 27.95 -0.80 14.47
N ASP A 15 27.97 0.25 15.31
CA ASP A 15 26.90 1.25 15.42
C ASP A 15 27.19 2.54 14.65
N GLU A 16 28.36 2.65 14.04
CA GLU A 16 28.92 3.88 13.46
C GLU A 16 28.53 4.06 11.97
N GLY A 17 27.50 3.36 11.50
CA GLY A 17 27.05 3.49 10.11
C GLY A 17 26.01 4.58 9.93
N PRO A 18 25.80 5.05 8.68
CA PRO A 18 24.67 5.91 8.38
C PRO A 18 23.35 5.15 8.57
N PRO A 19 22.23 5.84 8.86
CA PRO A 19 20.93 5.20 8.95
C PRO A 19 20.57 4.57 7.60
N ILE A 20 19.99 3.37 7.64
CA ILE A 20 19.64 2.58 6.45
C ILE A 20 18.12 2.59 6.31
N TYR A 21 17.65 3.04 5.15
CA TYR A 21 16.23 3.14 4.83
C TYR A 21 15.88 2.23 3.66
N PHE A 22 14.77 1.52 3.78
CA PHE A 22 14.18 0.71 2.70
C PHE A 22 12.82 1.29 2.32
N SER A 23 12.59 1.49 1.02
CA SER A 23 11.39 2.14 0.50
C SER A 23 10.12 1.32 0.65
N HIS A 24 10.22 -0.01 0.66
CA HIS A 24 9.11 -0.93 0.88
C HIS A 24 9.59 -2.29 1.41
N ASN A 25 8.66 -3.14 1.87
CA ASN A 25 8.97 -4.41 2.51
C ASN A 25 8.54 -5.65 1.72
N ASP A 26 7.95 -5.49 0.55
CA ASP A 26 7.47 -6.63 -0.21
C ASP A 26 8.64 -7.54 -0.62
N VAL A 27 8.57 -8.80 -0.20
CA VAL A 27 9.62 -9.80 -0.46
C VAL A 27 9.54 -10.27 -1.90
N VAL A 28 8.32 -10.40 -2.41
CA VAL A 28 8.03 -10.79 -3.78
C VAL A 28 6.98 -9.86 -4.37
N TRP A 29 6.96 -9.76 -5.69
CA TRP A 29 5.93 -9.06 -6.44
C TRP A 29 5.67 -9.77 -7.77
N SER A 30 4.45 -9.64 -8.29
CA SER A 30 4.05 -10.25 -9.56
C SER A 30 4.15 -9.25 -10.71
N ALA A 31 4.42 -9.75 -11.91
CA ALA A 31 4.44 -9.03 -13.16
C ALA A 31 3.89 -9.94 -14.27
N ALA A 32 3.97 -9.51 -15.52
CA ALA A 32 3.56 -10.31 -16.68
C ALA A 32 4.53 -11.48 -16.95
N HIS A 33 4.94 -12.21 -15.93
CA HIS A 33 5.83 -13.36 -16.00
C HIS A 33 5.30 -14.44 -15.05
N ASP A 34 5.45 -15.70 -15.40
CA ASP A 34 4.88 -16.85 -14.66
C ASP A 34 5.41 -16.97 -13.22
N ASN A 35 6.62 -16.49 -12.97
CA ASN A 35 7.22 -16.51 -11.65
C ASN A 35 7.25 -15.11 -11.02
N VAL A 36 7.03 -15.05 -9.70
CA VAL A 36 7.22 -13.83 -8.93
C VAL A 36 8.67 -13.35 -8.95
N ARG A 37 8.87 -12.07 -8.76
CA ARG A 37 10.17 -11.42 -8.68
C ARG A 37 10.50 -11.04 -7.25
N LEU A 38 11.79 -11.03 -6.92
CA LEU A 38 12.27 -10.56 -5.62
C LEU A 38 12.14 -9.04 -5.52
N GLY A 39 11.59 -8.59 -4.42
CA GLY A 39 11.43 -7.19 -4.10
C GLY A 39 12.48 -6.65 -3.11
N MET A 40 12.34 -5.39 -2.73
CA MET A 40 13.21 -4.71 -1.77
C MET A 40 13.23 -5.42 -0.41
N GLY A 41 12.12 -6.01 0.01
CA GLY A 41 12.06 -6.78 1.26
C GLY A 41 12.97 -8.02 1.24
N ALA A 42 13.18 -8.65 0.10
CA ALA A 42 14.15 -9.75 -0.04
C ALA A 42 15.57 -9.23 0.12
N LEU A 43 15.92 -8.11 -0.53
CA LEU A 43 17.23 -7.47 -0.39
C LEU A 43 17.48 -7.08 1.08
N ARG A 44 16.51 -6.45 1.74
CA ARG A 44 16.60 -6.08 3.15
C ARG A 44 16.91 -7.29 4.03
N LYS A 45 16.13 -8.36 3.93
CA LYS A 45 16.35 -9.59 4.72
C LYS A 45 17.72 -10.20 4.47
N THR A 46 18.19 -10.17 3.23
CA THR A 46 19.54 -10.67 2.88
C THR A 46 20.63 -9.84 3.54
N ILE A 47 20.52 -8.51 3.50
CA ILE A 47 21.49 -7.60 4.14
C ILE A 47 21.48 -7.78 5.66
N GLU A 48 20.32 -7.83 6.29
CA GLU A 48 20.17 -8.05 7.73
C GLU A 48 20.79 -9.38 8.17
N MET A 49 20.55 -10.46 7.41
CA MET A 49 21.12 -11.77 7.67
C MET A 49 22.66 -11.77 7.52
N LEU A 50 23.18 -11.22 6.43
CA LEU A 50 24.64 -11.14 6.21
C LEU A 50 25.32 -10.29 7.27
N PHE A 51 24.71 -9.17 7.66
CA PHE A 51 25.24 -8.34 8.75
C PHE A 51 25.30 -9.12 10.06
N LYS A 52 24.24 -9.83 10.41
CA LYS A 52 24.20 -10.67 11.61
C LYS A 52 25.29 -11.73 11.64
N ASP A 53 25.48 -12.40 10.51
CA ASP A 53 26.53 -13.42 10.39
C ASP A 53 27.94 -12.82 10.50
N LEU A 54 28.20 -11.69 9.85
CA LEU A 54 29.50 -11.02 9.84
C LEU A 54 29.84 -10.34 11.18
N THR A 55 28.83 -10.03 12.01
CA THR A 55 28.97 -9.30 13.28
C THR A 55 28.77 -10.19 14.52
N LYS A 56 28.86 -11.50 14.36
CA LYS A 56 28.71 -12.47 15.45
C LYS A 56 27.32 -12.35 16.14
N GLY A 57 26.29 -12.12 15.38
CA GLY A 57 24.90 -12.14 15.84
C GLY A 57 24.30 -10.78 16.15
N LYS A 58 24.97 -9.66 15.86
CA LYS A 58 24.38 -8.33 16.04
C LYS A 58 23.29 -8.07 15.00
N GLU A 59 22.14 -7.56 15.43
CA GLU A 59 21.05 -7.16 14.54
C GLU A 59 21.40 -5.83 13.86
N LEU A 60 21.10 -5.72 12.55
CA LEU A 60 21.23 -4.49 11.80
C LEU A 60 19.99 -3.61 12.03
N GLU A 61 20.18 -2.41 12.53
CA GLU A 61 19.09 -1.45 12.64
C GLU A 61 18.75 -0.86 11.29
N THR A 62 17.51 -1.05 10.85
CA THR A 62 17.01 -0.54 9.59
C THR A 62 15.63 0.08 9.76
N ILE A 63 15.33 1.10 8.95
CA ILE A 63 14.02 1.73 8.88
C ILE A 63 13.40 1.36 7.55
N ALA A 64 12.24 0.71 7.60
CA ALA A 64 11.52 0.35 6.39
C ALA A 64 10.19 1.12 6.31
N PHE A 65 9.94 1.65 5.13
CA PHE A 65 8.66 2.25 4.75
C PHE A 65 7.79 1.22 4.00
N GLY A 66 6.60 1.66 3.60
CA GLY A 66 5.67 0.81 2.87
C GLY A 66 4.88 -0.15 3.77
N LYS A 67 4.00 -0.90 3.15
CA LYS A 67 3.18 -1.94 3.82
C LYS A 67 4.06 -3.04 4.44
N PRO A 68 3.74 -3.61 5.57
CA PRO A 68 2.59 -3.39 6.46
C PRO A 68 2.79 -2.29 7.52
N GLN A 69 3.76 -1.38 7.35
CA GLN A 69 4.08 -0.36 8.35
C GLN A 69 2.92 0.62 8.55
N ILE A 70 2.55 0.86 9.81
CA ILE A 70 1.43 1.73 10.21
C ILE A 70 1.55 3.14 9.62
N GLY A 71 2.76 3.69 9.56
CA GLY A 71 3.02 5.00 8.97
C GLY A 71 2.53 5.16 7.53
N THR A 72 2.55 4.09 6.74
CA THR A 72 2.04 4.07 5.36
C THR A 72 0.52 4.30 5.33
N PHE A 73 -0.22 3.63 6.20
CA PHE A 73 -1.68 3.76 6.30
C PHE A 73 -2.09 5.12 6.88
N GLN A 74 -1.32 5.64 7.85
CA GLN A 74 -1.52 7.00 8.37
C GLN A 74 -1.32 8.05 7.28
N PHE A 75 -0.29 7.90 6.46
CA PHE A 75 -0.03 8.80 5.33
C PHE A 75 -1.15 8.70 4.29
N ALA A 76 -1.56 7.49 3.92
CA ALA A 76 -2.68 7.27 3.00
C ALA A 76 -3.98 7.89 3.52
N THR A 77 -4.27 7.77 4.82
CA THR A 77 -5.44 8.42 5.45
C THR A 77 -5.42 9.94 5.26
N ARG A 78 -4.26 10.56 5.51
CA ARG A 78 -4.12 12.03 5.34
C ARG A 78 -4.33 12.46 3.90
N LEU A 79 -3.72 11.76 2.95
CA LEU A 79 -3.88 12.04 1.53
C LEU A 79 -5.34 11.87 1.07
N LEU A 80 -6.00 10.80 1.51
CA LEU A 80 -7.40 10.55 1.18
C LEU A 80 -8.32 11.65 1.73
N GLN A 81 -8.09 12.09 2.97
CA GLN A 81 -8.86 13.19 3.57
C GLN A 81 -8.61 14.50 2.84
N GLN A 82 -7.36 14.82 2.51
CA GLN A 82 -7.02 16.02 1.75
C GLN A 82 -7.68 16.00 0.36
N TRP A 83 -7.55 14.90 -0.37
CA TRP A 83 -8.18 14.74 -1.69
C TRP A 83 -9.70 14.90 -1.64
N ARG A 84 -10.38 14.29 -0.65
CA ARG A 84 -11.83 14.45 -0.46
C ARG A 84 -12.23 15.90 -0.19
N LYS A 85 -11.42 16.62 0.59
CA LYS A 85 -11.65 18.03 0.87
C LYS A 85 -11.45 18.90 -0.37
N ASP A 86 -10.34 18.70 -1.06
CA ASP A 86 -9.92 19.57 -2.17
C ASP A 86 -10.77 19.34 -3.42
N GLU A 87 -11.04 18.08 -3.78
CA GLU A 87 -11.76 17.72 -5.00
C GLU A 87 -13.29 17.61 -4.81
N HIS A 88 -13.72 17.20 -3.65
CA HIS A 88 -15.14 16.92 -3.40
C HIS A 88 -15.77 17.81 -2.33
N HIS A 89 -15.00 18.73 -1.73
CA HIS A 89 -15.46 19.63 -0.65
C HIS A 89 -16.04 18.89 0.57
N ILE A 90 -15.62 17.64 0.80
CA ILE A 90 -16.06 16.78 1.89
C ILE A 90 -15.04 16.88 3.04
N ASN A 91 -15.41 17.57 4.12
CA ASN A 91 -14.54 17.72 5.30
C ASN A 91 -14.64 16.54 6.28
N ALA A 92 -15.75 15.81 6.28
CA ALA A 92 -15.93 14.67 7.16
C ALA A 92 -14.98 13.53 6.81
N PRO A 93 -14.34 12.85 7.78
CA PRO A 93 -13.53 11.68 7.51
C PRO A 93 -14.40 10.55 6.91
N PRO A 94 -13.85 9.66 6.08
CA PRO A 94 -14.60 8.50 5.59
C PRO A 94 -14.93 7.58 6.76
N GLU A 95 -16.13 7.02 6.78
CA GLU A 95 -16.51 6.01 7.77
C GLU A 95 -15.75 4.70 7.49
N THR A 96 -15.77 4.24 6.25
CA THR A 96 -15.07 3.05 5.80
C THR A 96 -14.00 3.40 4.77
N VAL A 97 -12.83 2.77 4.88
CA VAL A 97 -11.77 2.81 3.88
C VAL A 97 -11.53 1.39 3.37
N TYR A 98 -11.82 1.16 2.12
CA TYR A 98 -11.58 -0.13 1.47
C TYR A 98 -10.15 -0.20 0.98
N PHE A 99 -9.39 -1.18 1.48
CA PHE A 99 -8.04 -1.45 1.03
C PHE A 99 -8.04 -2.74 0.21
N VAL A 100 -7.64 -2.63 -1.06
CA VAL A 100 -7.58 -3.74 -2.00
C VAL A 100 -6.14 -4.10 -2.26
N GLY A 101 -5.77 -5.35 -2.07
CA GLY A 101 -4.40 -5.81 -2.30
C GLY A 101 -4.34 -7.30 -2.56
N ASP A 102 -3.18 -7.76 -3.03
CA ASP A 102 -2.95 -9.14 -3.48
C ASP A 102 -1.92 -9.89 -2.61
N THR A 103 -1.36 -9.22 -1.60
CA THR A 103 -0.32 -9.81 -0.74
C THR A 103 -0.79 -9.88 0.72
N PRO A 104 -1.15 -11.08 1.23
CA PRO A 104 -1.63 -11.25 2.60
C PRO A 104 -0.67 -10.69 3.66
N GLU A 105 0.64 -10.87 3.49
CA GLU A 105 1.68 -10.50 4.45
C GLU A 105 1.88 -8.98 4.58
N SER A 106 1.62 -8.22 3.54
CA SER A 106 1.78 -6.77 3.54
C SER A 106 0.45 -6.03 3.50
N ASP A 107 -0.43 -6.34 2.56
CA ASP A 107 -1.69 -5.63 2.33
C ASP A 107 -2.71 -5.94 3.42
N ILE A 108 -3.02 -7.22 3.60
CA ILE A 108 -4.08 -7.64 4.52
C ILE A 108 -3.62 -7.47 5.97
N ARG A 109 -2.41 -7.92 6.28
CA ARG A 109 -1.82 -7.73 7.61
C ARG A 109 -1.80 -6.26 8.00
N GLY A 110 -1.27 -5.41 7.11
CA GLY A 110 -1.14 -3.98 7.39
C GLY A 110 -2.48 -3.30 7.61
N THR A 111 -3.47 -3.60 6.77
CA THR A 111 -4.83 -3.08 6.90
C THR A 111 -5.48 -3.52 8.20
N ASN A 112 -5.39 -4.80 8.55
CA ASN A 112 -5.98 -5.32 9.77
C ASN A 112 -5.35 -4.70 11.03
N LEU A 113 -4.01 -4.62 11.09
CA LEU A 113 -3.29 -3.98 12.21
C LEU A 113 -3.60 -2.49 12.33
N PHE A 114 -3.76 -1.80 11.21
CA PHE A 114 -4.11 -0.39 11.23
C PHE A 114 -5.57 -0.18 11.65
N ASN A 115 -6.47 -1.06 11.22
CA ASN A 115 -7.88 -1.01 11.61
C ASN A 115 -8.08 -1.06 13.13
N GLU A 116 -7.27 -1.84 13.87
CA GLU A 116 -7.32 -1.93 15.33
C GLU A 116 -7.03 -0.59 16.03
N LYS A 117 -6.30 0.31 15.36
CA LYS A 117 -5.86 1.60 15.91
C LYS A 117 -6.54 2.79 15.26
N SER A 118 -7.27 2.57 14.18
CA SER A 118 -7.93 3.62 13.39
C SER A 118 -9.30 3.94 13.96
N LYS A 119 -9.73 5.19 13.78
CA LYS A 119 -11.12 5.60 14.02
C LYS A 119 -12.04 5.25 12.85
N ASN A 120 -11.47 5.03 11.67
CA ASN A 120 -12.19 4.62 10.47
C ASN A 120 -12.20 3.08 10.40
N ASP A 121 -13.24 2.49 9.81
CA ASP A 121 -13.27 1.05 9.50
C ASP A 121 -12.41 0.79 8.26
N TRP A 122 -11.20 0.25 8.46
CA TRP A 122 -10.32 -0.17 7.38
C TRP A 122 -10.65 -1.60 6.98
N TYR A 123 -11.29 -1.73 5.82
CA TYR A 123 -11.84 -2.97 5.32
C TYR A 123 -10.90 -3.62 4.30
N SER A 124 -10.27 -4.73 4.67
CA SER A 124 -9.31 -5.43 3.82
C SER A 124 -9.99 -6.34 2.79
N ILE A 125 -9.64 -6.17 1.52
CA ILE A 125 -10.09 -7.01 0.40
C ILE A 125 -8.88 -7.64 -0.26
N LEU A 126 -8.84 -8.98 -0.29
CA LEU A 126 -7.81 -9.74 -0.98
C LEU A 126 -8.28 -10.05 -2.41
N VAL A 127 -7.41 -9.79 -3.40
CA VAL A 127 -7.66 -10.16 -4.81
C VAL A 127 -6.72 -11.28 -5.25
N GLN A 128 -7.19 -12.12 -6.19
CA GLN A 128 -6.48 -13.30 -6.67
C GLN A 128 -5.68 -13.06 -7.96
N THR A 129 -5.56 -11.80 -8.38
CA THR A 129 -4.92 -11.43 -9.65
C THR A 129 -3.42 -11.08 -9.55
N GLY A 130 -2.80 -11.29 -8.40
CA GLY A 130 -1.41 -10.88 -8.15
C GLY A 130 -0.56 -11.98 -7.55
N VAL A 131 0.06 -11.70 -6.41
CA VAL A 131 0.92 -12.65 -5.68
C VAL A 131 0.12 -13.80 -5.06
N TYR A 132 -1.06 -13.49 -4.52
CA TYR A 132 -1.92 -14.50 -3.92
C TYR A 132 -2.53 -15.41 -4.99
N GLN A 133 -2.41 -16.71 -4.79
CA GLN A 133 -2.95 -17.73 -5.68
C GLN A 133 -4.09 -18.49 -5.02
N GLU A 134 -5.09 -18.84 -5.84
CA GLU A 134 -6.22 -19.65 -5.43
C GLU A 134 -5.78 -21.02 -4.87
N GLY A 135 -6.51 -21.52 -3.87
CA GLY A 135 -6.25 -22.83 -3.28
C GLY A 135 -5.29 -22.82 -2.09
N THR A 136 -4.75 -21.65 -1.71
CA THR A 136 -3.97 -21.50 -0.47
C THR A 136 -4.77 -20.74 0.58
N GLU A 137 -4.61 -21.08 1.86
CA GLU A 137 -5.14 -20.22 2.93
C GLU A 137 -4.24 -19.00 3.10
N PRO A 138 -4.80 -17.77 3.09
CA PRO A 138 -4.00 -16.58 3.31
C PRO A 138 -3.52 -16.55 4.77
N THR A 139 -2.22 -16.27 4.95
CA THR A 139 -1.56 -16.16 6.27
C THR A 139 -2.27 -15.13 7.18
N TYR A 140 -2.85 -14.10 6.59
CA TYR A 140 -3.65 -13.09 7.29
C TYR A 140 -5.03 -13.04 6.67
N LYS A 141 -6.06 -13.23 7.51
CA LYS A 141 -7.45 -13.34 7.06
C LYS A 141 -7.99 -11.99 6.59
N PRO A 142 -8.36 -11.84 5.32
CA PRO A 142 -9.05 -10.65 4.83
C PRO A 142 -10.51 -10.61 5.31
N ARG A 143 -11.16 -9.44 5.20
CA ARG A 143 -12.60 -9.34 5.39
C ARG A 143 -13.37 -10.03 4.25
N VAL A 144 -12.83 -9.99 3.04
CA VAL A 144 -13.35 -10.72 1.88
C VAL A 144 -12.23 -11.01 0.89
N THR A 145 -12.34 -12.13 0.18
CA THR A 145 -11.52 -12.47 -0.99
C THR A 145 -12.40 -12.42 -2.22
N VAL A 146 -11.91 -11.81 -3.29
CA VAL A 146 -12.59 -11.68 -4.59
C VAL A 146 -11.60 -11.94 -5.73
N ASP A 147 -12.11 -12.20 -6.94
CA ASP A 147 -11.27 -12.61 -8.05
C ASP A 147 -10.33 -11.50 -8.52
N ASN A 148 -10.82 -10.26 -8.59
CA ASN A 148 -10.08 -9.13 -9.15
C ASN A 148 -10.51 -7.78 -8.54
N VAL A 149 -9.83 -6.70 -8.94
CA VAL A 149 -10.09 -5.35 -8.44
C VAL A 149 -11.49 -4.84 -8.78
N LEU A 150 -12.04 -5.19 -9.95
CA LEU A 150 -13.40 -4.79 -10.32
C LEU A 150 -14.43 -5.36 -9.36
N ASP A 151 -14.28 -6.62 -9.00
CA ASP A 151 -15.16 -7.28 -8.04
C ASP A 151 -14.99 -6.72 -6.62
N ALA A 152 -13.78 -6.32 -6.26
CA ALA A 152 -13.52 -5.61 -5.01
C ALA A 152 -14.26 -4.26 -4.94
N VAL A 153 -14.23 -3.49 -6.02
CA VAL A 153 -14.95 -2.21 -6.12
C VAL A 153 -16.46 -2.41 -6.05
N LYS A 154 -16.99 -3.37 -6.81
CA LYS A 154 -18.42 -3.75 -6.76
C LYS A 154 -18.85 -4.17 -5.35
N HIS A 155 -18.01 -4.97 -4.66
CA HIS A 155 -18.26 -5.40 -3.29
C HIS A 155 -18.35 -4.20 -2.34
N GLY A 156 -17.40 -3.26 -2.42
CA GLY A 156 -17.40 -2.06 -1.58
C GLY A 156 -18.63 -1.20 -1.80
N ILE A 157 -18.97 -0.91 -3.07
CA ILE A 157 -20.17 -0.14 -3.44
C ILE A 157 -21.44 -0.82 -2.90
N LYS A 158 -21.59 -2.12 -3.14
CA LYS A 158 -22.74 -2.90 -2.67
C LYS A 158 -22.86 -2.84 -1.15
N ARG A 159 -21.76 -3.00 -0.43
CA ARG A 159 -21.74 -2.97 1.04
C ARG A 159 -22.15 -1.63 1.59
N GLU A 160 -21.68 -0.51 1.04
CA GLU A 160 -22.09 0.83 1.49
C GLU A 160 -23.56 1.10 1.16
N PHE A 161 -24.02 0.69 -0.02
CA PHE A 161 -25.42 0.77 -0.38
C PHE A 161 -26.34 0.01 0.60
N GLU A 162 -25.96 -1.21 0.99
CA GLU A 162 -26.72 -2.00 1.97
C GLU A 162 -26.73 -1.35 3.36
N LYS A 163 -25.64 -0.65 3.75
CA LYS A 163 -25.60 0.13 4.99
C LYS A 163 -26.55 1.31 4.93
N GLU A 164 -26.51 2.09 3.83
CA GLU A 164 -27.41 3.23 3.64
C GLU A 164 -28.87 2.81 3.65
N MET A 165 -29.21 1.70 2.98
CA MET A 165 -30.58 1.16 2.99
C MET A 165 -31.03 0.73 4.38
N LYS A 166 -30.15 0.18 5.21
CA LYS A 166 -30.47 -0.19 6.60
C LYS A 166 -30.66 1.04 7.50
N ASN A 167 -29.87 2.09 7.25
CA ASN A 167 -29.91 3.32 8.04
C ASN A 167 -31.04 4.26 7.58
N ALA A 168 -31.43 4.17 6.32
CA ALA A 168 -32.50 4.98 5.72
C ALA A 168 -33.86 4.31 5.93
N ASN A 169 -34.42 4.44 7.12
CA ASN A 169 -35.88 4.31 7.30
C ASN A 169 -36.64 5.39 6.50
N GLY A 170 -36.34 5.58 5.22
CA GLY A 170 -37.09 6.48 4.39
C GLY A 170 -36.45 7.24 3.22
N GLY A 171 -35.21 6.99 2.84
CA GLY A 171 -34.55 7.76 1.76
C GLY A 171 -34.57 7.08 0.38
N LEU A 172 -35.68 7.21 -0.36
CA LEU A 172 -35.89 6.52 -1.66
C LEU A 172 -35.05 7.03 -2.83
N ILE A 173 -34.43 8.20 -2.73
CA ILE A 173 -33.89 8.94 -3.89
C ILE A 173 -32.43 8.56 -4.21
N HIS A 174 -31.62 8.29 -3.22
CA HIS A 174 -30.20 7.91 -3.45
C HIS A 174 -30.07 6.47 -3.98
N SER A 175 -31.08 5.62 -3.70
CA SER A 175 -31.09 4.22 -4.08
C SER A 175 -31.24 3.94 -5.59
N ILE A 176 -31.84 4.85 -6.34
CA ILE A 176 -32.11 4.67 -7.78
C ILE A 176 -30.82 4.88 -8.61
N ALA A 177 -30.07 5.92 -8.32
CA ALA A 177 -28.82 6.23 -9.03
C ALA A 177 -27.77 5.13 -8.84
N LEU A 178 -27.67 4.55 -7.64
CA LEU A 178 -26.71 3.48 -7.36
C LEU A 178 -27.13 2.14 -7.96
N ARG A 179 -28.42 1.83 -8.03
CA ARG A 179 -28.93 0.65 -8.75
C ARG A 179 -28.63 0.73 -10.24
N GLN A 180 -28.75 1.90 -10.85
CA GLN A 180 -28.41 2.10 -12.25
C GLN A 180 -26.90 1.89 -12.51
N ALA A 181 -26.04 2.39 -11.64
CA ALA A 181 -24.59 2.18 -11.73
C ALA A 181 -24.18 0.70 -11.59
N LEU A 182 -24.87 -0.07 -10.72
CA LEU A 182 -24.59 -1.49 -10.49
C LEU A 182 -25.12 -2.41 -11.63
N ASN A 183 -26.16 -1.98 -12.33
CA ASN A 183 -26.78 -2.77 -13.39
C ASN A 183 -26.19 -2.54 -14.79
N GLY A 184 -25.12 -1.75 -14.90
CA GLY A 184 -24.41 -1.56 -16.16
C GLY A 184 -25.18 -0.75 -17.19
N ASP A 185 -26.04 0.17 -16.77
CA ASP A 185 -26.69 1.11 -17.68
C ASP A 185 -25.65 2.11 -18.20
N GLU A 186 -25.25 1.94 -19.47
CA GLU A 186 -24.20 2.70 -20.17
C GLU A 186 -24.52 4.19 -20.34
N THR A 187 -25.62 4.69 -19.80
CA THR A 187 -26.03 6.09 -19.93
C THR A 187 -25.31 7.03 -18.95
N ILE A 188 -24.58 6.50 -17.97
CA ILE A 188 -23.74 7.32 -17.10
C ILE A 188 -22.36 7.44 -17.75
N LYS A 189 -22.13 8.56 -18.47
CA LYS A 189 -20.77 8.94 -18.88
C LYS A 189 -19.90 8.96 -17.62
N PRO A 190 -18.77 8.23 -17.60
CA PRO A 190 -17.84 8.35 -16.49
C PRO A 190 -17.46 9.82 -16.36
N ILE A 191 -17.54 10.37 -15.16
CA ILE A 191 -16.88 11.63 -14.83
C ILE A 191 -15.39 11.33 -14.95
N VAL A 192 -14.85 11.49 -16.16
CA VAL A 192 -13.41 11.49 -16.37
C VAL A 192 -12.91 12.74 -15.65
N GLY A 193 -12.49 12.55 -14.42
CA GLY A 193 -11.71 13.54 -13.73
C GLY A 193 -10.47 13.78 -14.59
N THR A 194 -10.42 14.92 -15.24
CA THR A 194 -9.18 15.42 -15.83
C THR A 194 -8.20 15.53 -14.68
N THR A 195 -7.26 14.60 -14.63
CA THR A 195 -6.11 14.69 -13.74
C THR A 195 -5.46 16.03 -14.04
N PRO A 196 -5.41 16.98 -13.11
CA PRO A 196 -4.63 18.18 -13.35
C PRO A 196 -3.19 17.74 -13.56
N PRO A 197 -2.44 18.33 -14.50
CA PRO A 197 -1.03 18.02 -14.67
C PRO A 197 -0.34 18.25 -13.33
N ILE A 198 0.47 17.28 -12.90
CA ILE A 198 1.31 17.41 -11.72
C ILE A 198 2.24 18.61 -12.00
N ALA A 199 1.90 19.74 -11.43
CA ALA A 199 2.74 20.93 -11.51
C ALA A 199 4.03 20.63 -10.74
N GLY A 200 5.17 20.62 -11.42
CA GLY A 200 6.49 20.64 -10.82
C GLY A 200 7.25 19.31 -10.78
N SER A 201 7.42 18.63 -11.91
CA SER A 201 8.65 17.89 -12.15
C SER A 201 9.49 18.69 -13.14
N GLU A 202 10.19 19.70 -12.67
CA GLU A 202 11.38 20.15 -13.38
C GLU A 202 12.33 18.94 -13.44
N ALA A 203 12.58 18.47 -14.64
CA ALA A 203 13.58 17.45 -14.90
C ALA A 203 14.94 18.01 -14.45
N VAL A 204 15.42 17.55 -13.31
CA VAL A 204 16.82 17.74 -12.93
C VAL A 204 17.63 16.89 -13.90
N THR A 205 18.16 17.51 -14.92
CA THR A 205 19.18 16.91 -15.77
C THR A 205 20.40 16.60 -14.89
N PRO A 206 20.94 15.38 -14.88
CA PRO A 206 22.17 15.12 -14.17
C PRO A 206 23.31 15.88 -14.86
N ASP A 207 23.96 16.78 -14.13
CA ASP A 207 25.22 17.37 -14.53
C ASP A 207 26.24 16.27 -14.78
N VAL A 208 26.69 16.18 -16.03
CA VAL A 208 27.79 15.32 -16.42
C VAL A 208 29.07 15.91 -15.82
N LEU A 209 29.52 15.30 -14.72
CA LEU A 209 30.86 15.57 -14.18
C LEU A 209 31.90 15.09 -15.20
N THR A 210 32.47 16.00 -15.93
CA THR A 210 33.73 15.81 -16.68
C THR A 210 34.86 15.58 -15.71
N PRO A 211 35.68 14.53 -15.84
CA PRO A 211 36.87 14.38 -15.02
C PRO A 211 37.92 15.39 -15.47
N GLY A 212 38.23 16.33 -14.60
CA GLY A 212 39.43 17.18 -14.72
C GLY A 212 40.67 16.39 -14.32
N LEU A 213 41.73 16.61 -15.10
CA LEU A 213 43.07 16.10 -14.97
C LEU A 213 43.70 16.25 -13.58
#